data_3c01300c62f4779ecf4e13cb6fe3c578
#
_entry.id   3c01300c62f4779ecf4e13cb6fe3c578
#
_cell.length_a   1.000
_cell.length_b   1.000
_cell.length_c   1.000
_cell.angle_alpha   90.00
_cell.angle_beta   90.00
_cell.angle_gamma   90.00
#
_symmetry.space_group_name_H-M   'P 1'
#
loop_
_entity.id
_entity.type
_entity.pdbx_description
1 polymer ?
#
loop_
_entity_poly.entity_id
_entity_poly.type
_entity_poly.pdbx_seq_one_letter_code
_entity_poly.pdbx_strand_id
1 'polypeptide(L)'
;TATAVGTHVTLLGKVPSPKIIMKAFEEVKPNLIITVPLVIEKIYKNVIQPIISKKGMKWALSIPLLDSQIYGQIRKKLIDALGGRFKEIIIGGAAMNPEVEEFFHKIKFPFTIGYGMTECGPLISYAPWDKFVPSSSGKILDIMEARIYKENPEAGTGEIQVRGENVMTGYYKNPEATREVFTKDGWLRTGDLGTMDDEGNIFIRGRLKTMILSSSGQNIFPEEIEAKLNNLPFILES
;
A
#
# COMPACT_ATOMS: atom_id res chain seq x y z
N THR A 1 5.54 0.66 -18.85
CA THR A 1 4.26 -0.09 -18.85
C THR A 1 4.53 -1.58 -19.01
N ALA A 2 3.64 -2.43 -18.47
CA ALA A 2 3.76 -3.89 -18.58
C ALA A 2 3.93 -4.36 -20.03
N THR A 3 3.18 -3.78 -20.96
CA THR A 3 3.26 -4.06 -22.39
C THR A 3 4.58 -3.64 -23.04
N ALA A 4 5.21 -2.55 -22.57
CA ALA A 4 6.49 -2.07 -23.10
C ALA A 4 7.66 -3.02 -22.86
N VAL A 5 7.58 -3.85 -21.81
CA VAL A 5 8.59 -4.87 -21.49
C VAL A 5 8.18 -6.28 -21.91
N GLY A 6 7.17 -6.39 -22.79
CA GLY A 6 6.72 -7.68 -23.35
C GLY A 6 5.96 -8.57 -22.36
N THR A 7 5.38 -8.01 -21.31
CA THR A 7 4.59 -8.77 -20.33
C THR A 7 3.22 -9.13 -20.91
N HIS A 8 2.77 -10.36 -20.70
CA HIS A 8 1.40 -10.76 -21.00
C HIS A 8 0.45 -10.11 -19.99
N VAL A 9 -0.50 -9.31 -20.49
CA VAL A 9 -1.53 -8.66 -19.66
C VAL A 9 -2.86 -9.36 -19.92
N THR A 10 -3.47 -9.91 -18.86
CA THR A 10 -4.81 -10.50 -18.91
C THR A 10 -5.82 -9.52 -18.36
N LEU A 11 -6.83 -9.18 -19.16
CA LEU A 11 -7.91 -8.30 -18.76
C LEU A 11 -9.16 -9.11 -18.41
N LEU A 12 -9.78 -8.78 -17.28
CA LEU A 12 -11.05 -9.36 -16.88
C LEU A 12 -12.18 -8.63 -17.62
N GLY A 13 -12.91 -9.34 -18.49
CA GLY A 13 -14.05 -8.79 -19.23
C GLY A 13 -15.34 -8.66 -18.40
N LYS A 14 -15.27 -8.84 -17.08
CA LYS A 14 -16.41 -8.78 -16.15
C LYS A 14 -16.04 -7.97 -14.92
N VAL A 15 -17.06 -7.41 -14.27
CA VAL A 15 -16.87 -6.75 -12.96
C VAL A 15 -16.23 -7.75 -11.98
N PRO A 16 -15.08 -7.38 -11.37
CA PRO A 16 -14.34 -8.28 -10.50
C PRO A 16 -15.16 -8.61 -9.25
N SER A 17 -15.50 -9.90 -9.08
CA SER A 17 -16.00 -10.46 -7.83
C SER A 17 -14.98 -11.45 -7.29
N PRO A 18 -14.96 -11.76 -5.98
CA PRO A 18 -14.01 -12.72 -5.43
C PRO A 18 -13.98 -14.04 -6.22
N LYS A 19 -15.13 -14.56 -6.61
CA LYS A 19 -15.25 -15.81 -7.41
C LYS A 19 -14.61 -15.68 -8.80
N ILE A 20 -14.83 -14.54 -9.48
CA ILE A 20 -14.26 -14.30 -10.82
C ILE A 20 -12.76 -14.14 -10.74
N ILE A 21 -12.27 -13.40 -9.73
CA ILE A 21 -10.83 -13.18 -9.50
C ILE A 21 -10.13 -14.50 -9.21
N MET A 22 -10.67 -15.32 -8.29
CA MET A 22 -10.07 -16.61 -7.94
C MET A 22 -10.00 -17.56 -9.15
N LYS A 23 -11.07 -17.62 -9.96
CA LYS A 23 -11.07 -18.40 -11.20
C LYS A 23 -10.03 -17.90 -12.20
N ALA A 24 -9.89 -16.59 -12.34
CA ALA A 24 -8.89 -16.01 -13.23
C ALA A 24 -7.46 -16.32 -12.75
N PHE A 25 -7.19 -16.29 -11.44
CA PHE A 25 -5.89 -16.67 -10.90
C PHE A 25 -5.56 -18.15 -11.13
N GLU A 26 -6.56 -19.03 -11.02
CA GLU A 26 -6.38 -20.46 -11.30
C GLU A 26 -6.04 -20.73 -12.78
N GLU A 27 -6.73 -20.04 -13.69
CA GLU A 27 -6.54 -20.19 -15.14
C GLU A 27 -5.25 -19.53 -15.65
N VAL A 28 -4.99 -18.29 -15.23
CA VAL A 28 -3.89 -17.45 -15.75
C VAL A 28 -2.57 -17.73 -15.02
N LYS A 29 -2.62 -18.03 -13.72
CA LYS A 29 -1.45 -18.21 -12.85
C LYS A 29 -0.45 -17.05 -12.99
N PRO A 30 -0.84 -15.83 -12.63
CA PRO A 30 -0.05 -14.62 -12.87
C PRO A 30 1.30 -14.67 -12.13
N ASN A 31 2.32 -14.02 -12.69
CA ASN A 31 3.61 -13.84 -12.04
C ASN A 31 3.66 -12.57 -11.19
N LEU A 32 2.92 -11.55 -11.57
CA LEU A 32 2.78 -10.29 -10.87
C LEU A 32 1.31 -9.96 -10.69
N ILE A 33 0.92 -9.58 -9.49
CA ILE A 33 -0.44 -9.14 -9.17
C ILE A 33 -0.35 -7.69 -8.69
N ILE A 34 -1.17 -6.81 -9.27
CA ILE A 34 -1.33 -5.43 -8.81
C ILE A 34 -2.75 -5.31 -8.29
N THR A 35 -2.90 -4.85 -7.06
CA THR A 35 -4.20 -4.79 -6.39
C THR A 35 -4.30 -3.61 -5.43
N VAL A 36 -5.50 -3.41 -4.87
CA VAL A 36 -5.77 -2.43 -3.82
C VAL A 36 -5.84 -3.11 -2.45
N PRO A 37 -5.56 -2.39 -1.33
CA PRO A 37 -5.57 -2.96 0.02
C PRO A 37 -6.84 -3.74 0.35
N LEU A 38 -8.01 -3.20 0.00
CA LEU A 38 -9.32 -3.79 0.29
C LEU A 38 -9.44 -5.27 -0.12
N VAL A 39 -8.81 -5.68 -1.23
CA VAL A 39 -8.85 -7.08 -1.69
C VAL A 39 -8.10 -7.99 -0.73
N ILE A 40 -6.91 -7.58 -0.32
CA ILE A 40 -6.04 -8.33 0.59
C ILE A 40 -6.64 -8.36 2.00
N GLU A 41 -7.17 -7.24 2.46
CA GLU A 41 -7.85 -7.12 3.76
C GLU A 41 -9.10 -8.01 3.84
N LYS A 42 -9.88 -8.10 2.76
CA LYS A 42 -11.01 -9.04 2.70
C LYS A 42 -10.55 -10.50 2.73
N ILE A 43 -9.44 -10.84 2.09
CA ILE A 43 -8.85 -12.19 2.19
C ILE A 43 -8.42 -12.46 3.64
N TYR A 44 -7.74 -11.51 4.29
CA TYR A 44 -7.36 -11.62 5.69
C TYR A 44 -8.58 -11.81 6.59
N LYS A 45 -9.55 -10.90 6.55
CA LYS A 45 -10.73 -10.87 7.42
C LYS A 45 -11.62 -12.13 7.23
N ASN A 46 -11.83 -12.55 6.00
CA ASN A 46 -12.81 -13.62 5.71
C ASN A 46 -12.22 -15.03 5.68
N VAL A 47 -10.91 -15.16 5.40
CA VAL A 47 -10.28 -16.47 5.25
C VAL A 47 -9.28 -16.75 6.37
N ILE A 48 -8.41 -15.80 6.69
CA ILE A 48 -7.28 -16.02 7.59
C ILE A 48 -7.70 -15.83 9.05
N GLN A 49 -8.28 -14.69 9.38
CA GLN A 49 -8.65 -14.31 10.75
C GLN A 49 -9.54 -15.35 11.45
N PRO A 50 -10.56 -15.95 10.80
CA PRO A 50 -11.36 -17.00 11.43
C PRO A 50 -10.56 -18.26 11.78
N ILE A 51 -9.47 -18.53 11.08
CA ILE A 51 -8.60 -19.69 11.34
C ILE A 51 -7.70 -19.41 12.53
N ILE A 52 -6.99 -18.28 12.50
CA ILE A 52 -5.99 -17.92 13.53
C ILE A 52 -6.63 -17.51 14.87
N SER A 53 -7.90 -17.09 14.86
CA SER A 53 -8.64 -16.66 16.05
C SER A 53 -9.15 -17.84 16.91
N LYS A 54 -9.13 -19.07 16.41
CA LYS A 54 -9.55 -20.26 17.18
C LYS A 54 -8.62 -20.47 18.38
N LYS A 55 -9.18 -20.77 19.56
CA LYS A 55 -8.42 -20.95 20.83
C LYS A 55 -7.23 -21.91 20.66
N GLY A 56 -7.44 -23.07 20.04
CA GLY A 56 -6.38 -24.06 19.79
C GLY A 56 -5.29 -23.54 18.84
N MET A 57 -5.67 -22.75 17.82
CA MET A 57 -4.72 -22.13 16.90
C MET A 57 -3.90 -21.02 17.57
N LYS A 58 -4.52 -20.17 18.38
CA LYS A 58 -3.81 -19.16 19.18
C LYS A 58 -2.76 -19.80 20.10
N TRP A 59 -3.13 -20.91 20.77
CA TRP A 59 -2.19 -21.66 21.60
C TRP A 59 -1.04 -22.25 20.75
N ALA A 60 -1.35 -22.89 19.64
CA ALA A 60 -0.33 -23.43 18.73
C ALA A 60 0.63 -22.36 18.18
N LEU A 61 0.11 -21.17 17.86
CA LEU A 61 0.90 -20.01 17.42
C LEU A 61 1.75 -19.34 18.51
N SER A 62 1.53 -19.69 19.78
CA SER A 62 2.37 -19.23 20.91
C SER A 62 3.58 -20.13 21.16
N ILE A 63 3.67 -21.28 20.48
CA ILE A 63 4.77 -22.24 20.65
C ILE A 63 5.82 -21.99 19.56
N PRO A 64 7.07 -21.64 19.92
CA PRO A 64 8.16 -21.49 18.97
C PRO A 64 8.38 -22.74 18.12
N LEU A 65 8.72 -22.59 16.85
CA LEU A 65 8.85 -23.60 15.81
C LEU A 65 7.51 -24.12 15.25
N LEU A 66 6.46 -24.28 16.07
CA LEU A 66 5.14 -24.67 15.60
C LEU A 66 4.47 -23.50 14.88
N ASP A 67 4.65 -22.28 15.37
CA ASP A 67 4.19 -21.04 14.73
C ASP A 67 4.76 -20.91 13.31
N SER A 68 6.05 -21.11 13.13
CA SER A 68 6.72 -20.99 11.83
C SER A 68 6.20 -22.02 10.81
N GLN A 69 5.91 -23.24 11.26
CA GLN A 69 5.31 -24.27 10.40
C GLN A 69 3.86 -23.91 10.01
N ILE A 70 3.06 -23.43 10.95
CA ILE A 70 1.68 -23.00 10.70
C ILE A 70 1.67 -21.81 9.72
N TYR A 71 2.51 -20.78 9.96
CA TYR A 71 2.64 -19.63 9.06
C TYR A 71 3.11 -20.04 7.66
N GLY A 72 4.06 -20.99 7.57
CA GLY A 72 4.49 -21.57 6.30
C GLY A 72 3.36 -22.24 5.53
N GLN A 73 2.50 -23.00 6.23
CA GLN A 73 1.32 -23.63 5.61
C GLN A 73 0.27 -22.59 5.15
N ILE A 74 0.01 -21.56 5.97
CA ILE A 74 -0.91 -20.49 5.60
C ILE A 74 -0.39 -19.77 4.36
N ARG A 75 0.89 -19.39 4.35
CA ARG A 75 1.54 -18.76 3.19
C ARG A 75 1.40 -19.62 1.94
N LYS A 76 1.72 -20.91 2.03
CA LYS A 76 1.62 -21.83 0.89
C LYS A 76 0.21 -21.89 0.34
N LYS A 77 -0.80 -22.07 1.20
CA LYS A 77 -2.21 -22.10 0.79
C LYS A 77 -2.66 -20.81 0.11
N LEU A 78 -2.20 -19.65 0.58
CA LEU A 78 -2.49 -18.36 -0.05
C LEU A 78 -1.85 -18.25 -1.42
N ILE A 79 -0.58 -18.65 -1.55
CA ILE A 79 0.14 -18.68 -2.82
C ILE A 79 -0.57 -19.59 -3.81
N ASP A 80 -0.94 -20.79 -3.39
CA ASP A 80 -1.65 -21.76 -4.24
C ASP A 80 -3.02 -21.22 -4.69
N ALA A 81 -3.76 -20.60 -3.79
CA ALA A 81 -5.07 -19.99 -4.09
C ALA A 81 -4.97 -18.81 -5.08
N LEU A 82 -3.85 -18.12 -5.10
CA LEU A 82 -3.58 -17.02 -6.04
C LEU A 82 -2.89 -17.49 -7.34
N GLY A 83 -2.97 -18.79 -7.67
CA GLY A 83 -2.45 -19.38 -8.89
C GLY A 83 -1.08 -20.04 -8.76
N GLY A 84 -0.43 -19.96 -7.60
CA GLY A 84 0.79 -20.71 -7.26
C GLY A 84 2.08 -20.29 -7.95
N ARG A 85 2.06 -19.29 -8.83
CA ARG A 85 3.21 -18.90 -9.68
C ARG A 85 3.64 -17.45 -9.53
N PHE A 86 2.91 -16.66 -8.77
CA PHE A 86 3.26 -15.25 -8.61
C PHE A 86 4.55 -15.08 -7.78
N LYS A 87 5.30 -14.07 -8.11
CA LYS A 87 6.55 -13.70 -7.43
C LYS A 87 6.30 -12.60 -6.40
N GLU A 88 5.32 -11.74 -6.69
CA GLU A 88 5.04 -10.56 -5.88
C GLU A 88 3.62 -10.05 -6.10
N ILE A 89 3.05 -9.49 -5.05
CA ILE A 89 1.84 -8.68 -5.10
C ILE A 89 2.19 -7.24 -4.77
N ILE A 90 1.89 -6.32 -5.68
CA ILE A 90 2.03 -4.88 -5.45
C ILE A 90 0.68 -4.33 -5.02
N ILE A 91 0.64 -3.73 -3.86
CA ILE A 91 -0.54 -3.13 -3.25
C ILE A 91 -0.40 -1.61 -3.33
N GLY A 92 -1.40 -0.92 -3.86
CA GLY A 92 -1.35 0.53 -3.97
C GLY A 92 -2.72 1.18 -4.08
N GLY A 93 -2.74 2.51 -4.12
CA GLY A 93 -3.94 3.32 -4.29
C GLY A 93 -4.66 3.72 -3.00
N ALA A 94 -4.33 3.13 -1.86
CA ALA A 94 -4.81 3.51 -0.53
C ALA A 94 -3.84 3.01 0.55
N ALA A 95 -3.99 3.50 1.78
CA ALA A 95 -3.28 2.97 2.93
C ALA A 95 -3.73 1.54 3.23
N MET A 96 -2.79 0.66 3.57
CA MET A 96 -3.08 -0.70 4.01
C MET A 96 -3.31 -0.73 5.52
N ASN A 97 -4.24 -1.57 5.97
CA ASN A 97 -4.47 -1.78 7.39
C ASN A 97 -3.20 -2.34 8.07
N PRO A 98 -2.66 -1.68 9.12
CA PRO A 98 -1.39 -2.07 9.74
C PRO A 98 -1.39 -3.49 10.32
N GLU A 99 -2.51 -3.96 10.89
CA GLU A 99 -2.63 -5.32 11.43
C GLU A 99 -2.51 -6.38 10.32
N VAL A 100 -3.10 -6.10 9.18
CA VAL A 100 -3.03 -6.97 8.00
C VAL A 100 -1.63 -6.98 7.42
N GLU A 101 -1.00 -5.81 7.30
CA GLU A 101 0.38 -5.67 6.85
C GLU A 101 1.33 -6.47 7.74
N GLU A 102 1.27 -6.26 9.07
CA GLU A 102 2.08 -7.00 10.05
C GLU A 102 1.93 -8.51 9.91
N PHE A 103 0.67 -8.97 9.75
CA PHE A 103 0.41 -10.40 9.57
C PHE A 103 1.08 -10.94 8.30
N PHE A 104 0.97 -10.25 7.16
CA PHE A 104 1.57 -10.69 5.91
C PHE A 104 3.11 -10.68 5.96
N HIS A 105 3.71 -9.72 6.66
CA HIS A 105 5.15 -9.75 6.96
C HIS A 105 5.52 -10.95 7.82
N LYS A 106 4.76 -11.24 8.87
CA LYS A 106 5.01 -12.36 9.78
C LYS A 106 5.02 -13.70 9.08
N ILE A 107 4.11 -13.92 8.14
CA ILE A 107 4.09 -15.15 7.34
C ILE A 107 5.07 -15.12 6.16
N LYS A 108 5.85 -14.05 5.98
CA LYS A 108 6.76 -13.83 4.85
C LYS A 108 6.06 -13.99 3.49
N PHE A 109 4.86 -13.42 3.38
CA PHE A 109 4.11 -13.42 2.13
C PHE A 109 4.75 -12.40 1.16
N PRO A 110 4.93 -12.73 -0.14
CA PRO A 110 5.61 -11.85 -1.08
C PRO A 110 4.70 -10.71 -1.54
N PHE A 111 4.64 -9.65 -0.76
CA PHE A 111 3.91 -8.42 -1.08
C PHE A 111 4.75 -7.19 -0.84
N THR A 112 4.40 -6.12 -1.51
CA THR A 112 4.96 -4.78 -1.30
C THR A 112 3.86 -3.74 -1.42
N ILE A 113 4.10 -2.58 -0.83
CA ILE A 113 3.24 -1.41 -0.97
C ILE A 113 3.95 -0.39 -1.86
N GLY A 114 3.28 0.04 -2.92
CA GLY A 114 3.74 1.12 -3.79
C GLY A 114 2.92 2.39 -3.57
N TYR A 115 3.56 3.53 -3.64
CA TYR A 115 2.93 4.83 -3.57
C TYR A 115 3.03 5.58 -4.88
N GLY A 116 1.95 6.26 -5.22
CA GLY A 116 1.92 7.09 -6.40
C GLY A 116 0.59 7.78 -6.62
N MET A 117 0.53 8.58 -7.67
CA MET A 117 -0.63 9.34 -8.08
C MET A 117 -0.63 9.51 -9.61
N THR A 118 -1.79 9.79 -10.18
CA THR A 118 -1.96 9.94 -11.63
C THR A 118 -0.99 10.97 -12.22
N GLU A 119 -0.74 12.04 -11.49
CA GLU A 119 0.15 13.13 -11.85
C GLU A 119 1.64 12.72 -11.94
N CYS A 120 1.98 11.50 -11.49
CA CYS A 120 3.34 10.94 -11.52
C CYS A 120 3.48 9.70 -12.42
N GLY A 121 2.52 9.42 -13.29
CA GLY A 121 2.54 8.42 -14.33
C GLY A 121 2.73 6.93 -14.02
N PRO A 122 2.16 6.31 -12.98
CA PRO A 122 1.62 6.84 -11.72
C PRO A 122 2.57 6.72 -10.51
N LEU A 123 3.72 6.05 -10.59
CA LEU A 123 4.48 5.54 -9.45
C LEU A 123 5.52 6.56 -8.95
N ILE A 124 5.56 6.77 -7.65
CA ILE A 124 6.52 7.63 -6.94
C ILE A 124 7.53 6.79 -6.18
N SER A 125 7.07 5.80 -5.40
CA SER A 125 7.95 4.94 -4.63
C SER A 125 7.53 3.46 -4.70
N TYR A 126 8.54 2.59 -4.62
CA TYR A 126 8.38 1.14 -4.66
C TYR A 126 9.67 0.48 -4.15
N ALA A 127 9.55 -0.67 -3.53
CA ALA A 127 10.65 -1.57 -3.26
C ALA A 127 10.19 -3.01 -3.53
N PRO A 128 11.04 -3.91 -4.07
CA PRO A 128 10.74 -5.33 -4.15
C PRO A 128 10.41 -5.89 -2.77
N TRP A 129 9.52 -6.88 -2.70
CA TRP A 129 9.00 -7.41 -1.43
C TRP A 129 10.08 -7.88 -0.44
N ASP A 130 11.21 -8.36 -0.94
CA ASP A 130 12.36 -8.83 -0.15
C ASP A 130 13.25 -7.69 0.37
N LYS A 131 13.03 -6.46 -0.11
CA LYS A 131 13.71 -5.23 0.31
C LYS A 131 12.73 -4.19 0.90
N PHE A 132 11.47 -4.56 0.99
CA PHE A 132 10.42 -3.67 1.48
C PHE A 132 10.58 -3.42 2.99
N VAL A 133 10.58 -2.16 3.38
CA VAL A 133 10.64 -1.74 4.78
C VAL A 133 9.22 -1.70 5.34
N PRO A 134 8.91 -2.43 6.43
CA PRO A 134 7.58 -2.42 7.03
C PRO A 134 7.06 -1.03 7.34
N SER A 135 5.77 -0.80 7.12
CA SER A 135 5.06 0.47 7.29
C SER A 135 5.51 1.59 6.35
N SER A 136 6.45 1.33 5.42
CA SER A 136 6.77 2.26 4.34
C SER A 136 5.85 2.06 3.14
N SER A 137 5.96 2.96 2.18
CA SER A 137 5.35 2.81 0.85
C SER A 137 6.43 2.59 -0.22
N GLY A 138 7.55 1.97 0.20
CA GLY A 138 8.70 1.72 -0.65
C GLY A 138 9.66 2.90 -0.76
N LYS A 139 10.76 2.67 -1.47
CA LYS A 139 11.82 3.64 -1.73
C LYS A 139 11.47 4.50 -2.93
N ILE A 140 11.84 5.80 -2.88
CA ILE A 140 11.71 6.71 -4.04
C ILE A 140 12.36 6.10 -5.29
N LEU A 141 11.72 6.22 -6.44
CA LEU A 141 12.25 5.70 -7.71
C LEU A 141 13.51 6.45 -8.13
N ASP A 142 14.45 5.77 -8.75
CA ASP A 142 15.73 6.35 -9.22
C ASP A 142 15.56 7.50 -10.22
N ILE A 143 14.41 7.59 -10.91
CA ILE A 143 14.05 8.68 -11.85
C ILE A 143 13.37 9.87 -11.17
N MET A 144 13.23 9.82 -9.84
CA MET A 144 12.54 10.84 -9.05
C MET A 144 13.40 11.34 -7.90
N GLU A 145 13.06 12.54 -7.47
CA GLU A 145 13.51 13.12 -6.21
C GLU A 145 12.29 13.38 -5.33
N ALA A 146 12.46 13.23 -4.03
CA ALA A 146 11.45 13.56 -3.03
C ALA A 146 12.04 14.46 -1.94
N ARG A 147 11.21 15.32 -1.38
CA ARG A 147 11.50 16.05 -0.15
C ARG A 147 10.30 16.10 0.75
N ILE A 148 10.55 16.21 2.04
CA ILE A 148 9.50 16.44 3.05
C ILE A 148 9.50 17.93 3.39
N TYR A 149 8.54 18.65 2.86
CA TYR A 149 8.38 20.07 3.13
C TYR A 149 7.63 20.29 4.44
N LYS A 150 8.27 20.95 5.38
CA LYS A 150 7.71 21.29 6.68
C LYS A 150 7.56 22.80 6.79
N GLU A 151 6.35 23.27 6.97
CA GLU A 151 6.08 24.68 7.25
C GLU A 151 6.62 25.06 8.64
N ASN A 152 6.43 24.16 9.62
CA ASN A 152 7.10 24.22 10.91
C ASN A 152 8.23 23.18 10.94
N PRO A 153 9.52 23.57 11.06
CA PRO A 153 10.66 22.64 11.11
C PRO A 153 10.57 21.60 12.23
N GLU A 154 9.93 21.95 13.36
CA GLU A 154 9.75 21.04 14.51
C GLU A 154 8.63 20.02 14.31
N ALA A 155 7.84 20.14 13.24
CA ALA A 155 6.78 19.18 12.95
C ALA A 155 7.36 17.78 12.67
N GLY A 156 6.74 16.76 13.24
CA GLY A 156 7.13 15.36 13.02
C GLY A 156 6.92 14.88 11.58
N THR A 157 5.96 15.51 10.85
CA THR A 157 5.60 15.19 9.46
C THR A 157 5.60 16.44 8.60
N GLY A 158 5.69 16.26 7.29
CA GLY A 158 5.56 17.34 6.31
C GLY A 158 4.90 16.88 5.02
N GLU A 159 4.61 17.82 4.12
CA GLU A 159 4.08 17.50 2.80
C GLU A 159 5.15 16.81 1.95
N ILE A 160 4.80 15.67 1.38
CA ILE A 160 5.65 14.99 0.40
C ILE A 160 5.59 15.77 -0.89
N GLN A 161 6.75 16.28 -1.33
CA GLN A 161 6.90 16.98 -2.60
C GLN A 161 7.87 16.22 -3.48
N VAL A 162 7.54 16.07 -4.77
CA VAL A 162 8.30 15.24 -5.70
C VAL A 162 8.64 15.97 -6.98
N ARG A 163 9.73 15.53 -7.62
CA ARG A 163 10.20 16.01 -8.91
C ARG A 163 10.80 14.84 -9.67
N GLY A 164 10.58 14.74 -10.98
CA GLY A 164 11.14 13.65 -11.78
C GLY A 164 10.58 13.61 -13.20
N GLU A 165 11.13 12.72 -14.01
CA GLU A 165 10.82 12.59 -15.43
C GLU A 165 9.37 12.13 -15.69
N ASN A 166 8.77 11.44 -14.73
CA ASN A 166 7.40 10.90 -14.81
C ASN A 166 6.35 11.84 -14.22
N VAL A 167 6.75 13.02 -13.71
CA VAL A 167 5.81 14.03 -13.23
C VAL A 167 5.14 14.73 -14.41
N MET A 168 3.83 14.91 -14.34
CA MET A 168 3.04 15.63 -15.37
C MET A 168 3.57 17.03 -15.63
N THR A 169 3.39 17.53 -16.83
CA THR A 169 3.69 18.93 -17.18
C THR A 169 2.60 19.90 -16.72
N GLY A 170 1.41 19.40 -16.41
CA GLY A 170 0.27 20.18 -15.91
C GLY A 170 -1.08 19.60 -16.29
N TYR A 171 -2.13 20.19 -15.78
CA TYR A 171 -3.51 19.83 -16.09
C TYR A 171 -3.94 20.43 -17.44
N TYR A 172 -4.55 19.60 -18.29
CA TYR A 172 -5.01 20.00 -19.60
C TYR A 172 -6.01 21.15 -19.53
N LYS A 173 -5.72 22.25 -20.26
CA LYS A 173 -6.53 23.48 -20.30
C LYS A 173 -6.86 24.07 -18.91
N ASN A 174 -6.08 23.77 -17.89
CA ASN A 174 -6.26 24.32 -16.55
C ASN A 174 -4.94 24.82 -15.93
N PRO A 175 -4.45 25.98 -16.41
CA PRO A 175 -3.20 26.56 -15.92
C PRO A 175 -3.29 27.03 -14.45
N GLU A 176 -4.47 27.35 -13.96
CA GLU A 176 -4.69 27.78 -12.59
C GLU A 176 -4.45 26.62 -11.63
N ALA A 177 -5.15 25.49 -11.79
CA ALA A 177 -4.91 24.29 -11.00
C ALA A 177 -3.46 23.79 -11.13
N THR A 178 -2.85 23.95 -12.31
CA THR A 178 -1.44 23.59 -12.50
C THR A 178 -0.53 24.43 -11.60
N ARG A 179 -0.74 25.75 -11.53
CA ARG A 179 0.05 26.64 -10.67
C ARG A 179 -0.13 26.35 -9.17
N GLU A 180 -1.31 25.88 -8.77
CA GLU A 180 -1.60 25.54 -7.36
C GLU A 180 -0.81 24.33 -6.86
N VAL A 181 -0.57 23.35 -7.74
CA VAL A 181 0.09 22.10 -7.35
C VAL A 181 1.60 22.11 -7.54
N PHE A 182 2.15 23.11 -8.23
CA PHE A 182 3.60 23.25 -8.34
C PHE A 182 4.14 24.36 -7.45
N THR A 183 5.27 24.11 -6.81
CA THR A 183 6.04 25.13 -6.11
C THR A 183 6.78 26.02 -7.11
N LYS A 184 7.23 27.21 -6.67
CA LYS A 184 8.00 28.13 -7.53
C LYS A 184 9.32 27.53 -8.03
N ASP A 185 9.89 26.59 -7.28
CA ASP A 185 11.12 25.86 -7.61
C ASP A 185 10.87 24.51 -8.30
N GLY A 186 9.64 24.28 -8.80
CA GLY A 186 9.30 23.19 -9.72
C GLY A 186 8.99 21.83 -9.09
N TRP A 187 8.70 21.77 -7.79
CA TRP A 187 8.25 20.54 -7.13
C TRP A 187 6.74 20.38 -7.22
N LEU A 188 6.29 19.17 -7.51
CA LEU A 188 4.88 18.82 -7.41
C LEU A 188 4.53 18.61 -5.94
N ARG A 189 3.50 19.30 -5.47
CA ARG A 189 2.86 19.13 -4.16
C ARG A 189 1.90 17.96 -4.25
N THR A 190 2.18 16.86 -3.55
CA THR A 190 1.31 15.68 -3.61
C THR A 190 0.02 15.85 -2.80
N GLY A 191 0.04 16.75 -1.81
CA GLY A 191 -1.01 16.88 -0.81
C GLY A 191 -1.04 15.73 0.21
N ASP A 192 -0.08 14.82 0.14
CA ASP A 192 0.09 13.74 1.12
C ASP A 192 1.12 14.16 2.17
N LEU A 193 0.86 13.81 3.43
CA LEU A 193 1.74 14.07 4.56
C LEU A 193 2.50 12.79 4.94
N GLY A 194 3.78 12.96 5.29
CA GLY A 194 4.60 11.82 5.64
C GLY A 194 5.99 12.18 6.13
N THR A 195 6.82 11.17 6.20
CA THR A 195 8.24 11.25 6.51
C THR A 195 9.05 10.45 5.49
N MET A 196 10.33 10.66 5.45
CA MET A 196 11.27 9.89 4.63
C MET A 196 12.51 9.61 5.48
N ASP A 197 13.01 8.39 5.42
CA ASP A 197 14.26 8.02 6.07
C ASP A 197 15.48 8.36 5.19
N ASP A 198 16.68 8.16 5.75
CA ASP A 198 17.96 8.45 5.06
C ASP A 198 18.20 7.55 3.85
N GLU A 199 17.49 6.42 3.75
CA GLU A 199 17.59 5.48 2.62
C GLU A 199 16.59 5.81 1.51
N GLY A 200 15.70 6.79 1.73
CA GLY A 200 14.68 7.26 0.80
C GLY A 200 13.38 6.46 0.84
N ASN A 201 13.11 5.70 1.91
CA ASN A 201 11.83 5.07 2.09
C ASN A 201 10.79 6.10 2.55
N ILE A 202 9.62 6.08 1.91
CA ILE A 202 8.50 6.99 2.18
C ILE A 202 7.54 6.35 3.17
N PHE A 203 7.16 7.11 4.21
CA PHE A 203 6.16 6.71 5.22
C PHE A 203 5.00 7.70 5.19
N ILE A 204 3.88 7.29 4.61
CA ILE A 204 2.68 8.13 4.48
C ILE A 204 1.93 8.10 5.81
N ARG A 205 1.42 9.27 6.24
CA ARG A 205 0.63 9.44 7.46
C ARG A 205 -0.83 9.77 7.20
N GLY A 206 -1.09 10.50 6.12
CA GLY A 206 -2.43 10.91 5.73
C GLY A 206 -2.40 12.01 4.69
N ARG A 207 -3.54 12.65 4.45
CA ARG A 207 -3.66 13.75 3.50
C ARG A 207 -3.74 15.10 4.17
N LEU A 208 -3.13 16.11 3.55
CA LEU A 208 -3.16 17.49 4.04
C LEU A 208 -4.60 18.02 4.15
N LYS A 209 -5.47 17.66 3.20
CA LYS A 209 -6.86 18.13 3.15
C LYS A 209 -7.79 17.48 4.19
N THR A 210 -7.48 16.27 4.64
CA THR A 210 -8.28 15.51 5.63
C THR A 210 -7.73 15.65 7.04
N MET A 211 -6.48 16.10 7.20
CA MET A 211 -5.85 16.30 8.49
C MET A 211 -6.64 17.28 9.35
N ILE A 212 -6.90 16.91 10.59
CA ILE A 212 -7.58 17.73 11.59
C ILE A 212 -6.54 18.25 12.57
N LEU A 213 -6.49 19.56 12.74
CA LEU A 213 -5.66 20.17 13.78
C LEU A 213 -6.45 20.20 15.09
N SER A 214 -5.92 19.51 16.11
CA SER A 214 -6.52 19.53 17.45
C SER A 214 -6.33 20.90 18.12
N SER A 215 -7.09 21.17 19.16
CA SER A 215 -6.95 22.39 19.98
C SER A 215 -5.58 22.52 20.66
N SER A 216 -4.88 21.40 20.84
CA SER A 216 -3.49 21.34 21.38
C SER A 216 -2.41 21.50 20.31
N GLY A 217 -2.77 21.71 19.04
CA GLY A 217 -1.83 21.83 17.91
C GLY A 217 -1.31 20.48 17.38
N GLN A 218 -1.90 19.36 17.78
CA GLN A 218 -1.53 18.04 17.26
C GLN A 218 -2.28 17.73 15.96
N ASN A 219 -1.58 17.16 15.00
CA ASN A 219 -2.18 16.64 13.78
C ASN A 219 -2.90 15.32 14.06
N ILE A 220 -4.17 15.25 13.71
CA ILE A 220 -5.00 14.04 13.76
C ILE A 220 -5.25 13.61 12.32
N PHE A 221 -4.92 12.36 12.03
CA PHE A 221 -5.16 11.75 10.73
C PHE A 221 -6.39 10.84 10.83
N PRO A 222 -7.52 11.18 10.21
CA PRO A 222 -8.75 10.37 10.25
C PRO A 222 -8.49 8.93 9.81
N GLU A 223 -7.64 8.71 8.82
CA GLU A 223 -7.29 7.41 8.27
C GLU A 223 -6.69 6.45 9.33
N GLU A 224 -5.95 6.98 10.31
CA GLU A 224 -5.42 6.18 11.43
C GLU A 224 -6.52 5.73 12.40
N ILE A 225 -7.56 6.55 12.56
CA ILE A 225 -8.72 6.25 13.40
C ILE A 225 -9.62 5.23 12.70
N GLU A 226 -9.92 5.47 11.42
CA GLU A 226 -10.70 4.57 10.57
C GLU A 226 -10.08 3.18 10.50
N ALA A 227 -8.75 3.08 10.33
CA ALA A 227 -8.05 1.80 10.35
C ALA A 227 -8.26 1.03 11.67
N LYS A 228 -8.29 1.71 12.82
CA LYS A 228 -8.56 1.09 14.11
C LYS A 228 -10.03 0.68 14.26
N LEU A 229 -10.95 1.54 13.81
CA LEU A 229 -12.40 1.24 13.87
C LEU A 229 -12.73 0.04 12.97
N ASN A 230 -12.18 -0.03 11.78
CA ASN A 230 -12.41 -1.12 10.83
C ASN A 230 -11.89 -2.50 11.31
N ASN A 231 -11.03 -2.52 12.34
CA ASN A 231 -10.60 -3.75 13.01
C ASN A 231 -11.60 -4.25 14.06
N LEU A 232 -12.58 -3.43 14.47
CA LEU A 232 -13.56 -3.83 15.47
C LEU A 232 -14.61 -4.79 14.89
N PRO A 233 -15.12 -5.75 15.71
CA PRO A 233 -16.21 -6.62 15.31
C PRO A 233 -17.45 -5.78 14.95
N PHE A 234 -18.18 -6.18 13.92
CA PHE A 234 -19.42 -5.56 13.44
C PHE A 234 -19.26 -4.21 12.72
N ILE A 235 -18.05 -3.66 12.57
CA ILE A 235 -17.80 -2.54 11.68
C ILE A 235 -17.37 -3.08 10.31
N LEU A 236 -18.11 -2.71 9.27
CA LEU A 236 -17.81 -3.10 7.89
C LEU A 236 -16.91 -2.08 7.21
N GLU A 237 -17.17 -0.80 7.45
CA GLU A 237 -16.46 0.33 6.87
C GLU A 237 -16.74 1.57 7.73
N SER A 238 -15.75 2.44 7.94
CA SER A 238 -15.87 3.71 8.67
C SER A 238 -15.28 4.85 7.85
#